data_0ad8c415bc0ce8d7ad504c4edc32ac61
#
_entry.id   0ad8c415bc0ce8d7ad504c4edc32ac61
#
_cell.length_a   1.000
_cell.length_b   1.000
_cell.length_c   1.000
_cell.angle_alpha   90.00
_cell.angle_beta   90.00
_cell.angle_gamma   90.00
#
_symmetry.space_group_name_H-M   'P 1'
#
loop_
_entity.id
_entity.type
_entity.pdbx_description
1 polymer ?
#
loop_
_entity_poly.entity_id
_entity_poly.type
_entity_poly.pdbx_seq_one_letter_code
_entity_poly.pdbx_strand_id
1 'polypeptide(L)'
;MTLPKRPRILLSIGPGTLPSQGADRMDFTGYNVRLSGKPPLTGREMAAALPEIDAIAEIVFDDGGPRPQATHDEIRKLSQFLDTEARRDDIDGIVWVQGTNTLEETAFFLNLTVRSAKPLVVVGAQRPFTALSTDAHLNLVNAVRVAACPDAAGMGVLTVTNSEIIAARDVTKTSTYQVQTFQGRDLGVLGYADPDRVVIYHAPRRRHTTQSEFDIQAIEALPMVEVIYPHTGANPKLAQAAVDLGAAGLVIAGIGAGAMGVLTETAKALVAQGTIIARSARVGEGRVLAYGNNHEEGTIATDNLNPQKAAMLLALGLTQTRAPVELQRIFDEY
;
A
#
# COMPACT_ATOMS: atom_id res chain seq x y z
N MET A 1 11.08 -22.05 35.12
CA MET A 1 10.15 -21.37 34.19
C MET A 1 10.93 -21.09 32.91
N THR A 2 10.63 -21.75 31.81
CA THR A 2 11.15 -21.38 30.50
C THR A 2 10.59 -20.02 30.15
N LEU A 3 11.46 -19.06 29.80
CA LEU A 3 11.02 -17.76 29.28
C LEU A 3 10.12 -18.01 28.05
N PRO A 4 9.02 -17.27 27.89
CA PRO A 4 8.19 -17.42 26.71
C PRO A 4 9.07 -17.20 25.45
N LYS A 5 8.88 -18.04 24.46
CA LYS A 5 9.60 -17.94 23.19
C LYS A 5 9.26 -16.59 22.55
N ARG A 6 10.28 -15.78 22.25
CA ARG A 6 10.08 -14.51 21.54
C ARG A 6 9.54 -14.80 20.14
N PRO A 7 8.59 -13.99 19.63
CA PRO A 7 8.11 -14.15 18.26
C PRO A 7 9.25 -13.93 17.26
N ARG A 8 9.20 -14.64 16.13
CA ARG A 8 10.17 -14.53 15.04
C ARG A 8 9.59 -13.67 13.93
N ILE A 9 10.21 -12.53 13.70
CA ILE A 9 9.73 -11.52 12.74
C ILE A 9 10.69 -11.43 11.57
N LEU A 10 10.16 -11.67 10.36
CA LEU A 10 10.91 -11.43 9.12
C LEU A 10 11.01 -9.92 8.88
N LEU A 11 12.22 -9.40 8.78
CA LEU A 11 12.51 -8.03 8.36
C LEU A 11 13.03 -8.04 6.92
N SER A 12 12.23 -7.53 6.00
CA SER A 12 12.57 -7.38 4.58
C SER A 12 12.52 -5.92 4.16
N ILE A 13 13.35 -5.52 3.19
CA ILE A 13 13.61 -4.12 2.89
C ILE A 13 13.50 -3.85 1.40
N GLY A 14 12.77 -2.77 1.07
CA GLY A 14 12.78 -2.12 -0.22
C GLY A 14 13.55 -0.80 -0.19
N PRO A 15 13.79 -0.18 -1.34
CA PRO A 15 14.38 1.14 -1.41
C PRO A 15 13.46 2.20 -0.78
N GLY A 16 14.06 3.20 -0.10
CA GLY A 16 13.27 4.27 0.52
C GLY A 16 14.03 5.15 1.49
N THR A 17 13.33 6.10 2.05
CA THR A 17 13.87 7.09 3.00
C THR A 17 14.31 6.45 4.31
N LEU A 18 13.53 5.49 4.84
CA LEU A 18 13.79 4.90 6.16
C LEU A 18 15.22 4.33 6.27
N PRO A 19 15.71 3.46 5.34
CA PRO A 19 17.07 2.94 5.42
C PRO A 19 18.14 3.93 4.95
N SER A 20 17.77 5.09 4.42
CA SER A 20 18.71 6.04 3.82
C SER A 20 19.48 6.84 4.84
N GLN A 21 20.67 7.30 4.42
CA GLN A 21 21.58 8.10 5.22
C GLN A 21 21.82 9.47 4.56
N GLY A 22 21.56 10.55 5.28
CA GLY A 22 21.90 11.91 4.85
C GLY A 22 23.41 12.17 4.93
N ALA A 23 23.91 13.19 4.22
CA ALA A 23 25.29 13.64 4.31
C ALA A 23 25.63 14.05 5.75
N ASP A 24 24.71 14.76 6.39
CA ASP A 24 24.72 15.11 7.81
C ASP A 24 23.33 14.97 8.43
N ARG A 25 23.18 15.34 9.70
CA ARG A 25 21.91 15.20 10.44
C ARG A 25 20.82 16.19 10.03
N MET A 26 21.17 17.25 9.30
CA MET A 26 20.21 18.24 8.78
C MET A 26 19.84 17.98 7.31
N ASP A 27 20.42 16.96 6.70
CA ASP A 27 20.08 16.54 5.34
C ASP A 27 18.80 15.73 5.34
N PHE A 28 17.68 16.38 5.04
CA PHE A 28 16.35 15.77 4.92
C PHE A 28 15.95 15.43 3.48
N THR A 29 16.75 15.81 2.48
CA THR A 29 16.38 15.74 1.06
C THR A 29 17.44 15.13 0.17
N GLY A 30 18.73 15.25 0.52
CA GLY A 30 19.86 14.78 -0.27
C GLY A 30 20.35 13.36 0.07
N TYR A 31 19.55 12.56 0.71
CA TYR A 31 19.91 11.26 1.29
C TYR A 31 20.02 10.09 0.31
N ASN A 32 19.90 10.30 -1.00
CA ASN A 32 20.24 9.24 -1.95
C ASN A 32 21.76 9.07 -2.08
N VAL A 33 22.20 7.88 -2.49
CA VAL A 33 23.64 7.53 -2.59
C VAL A 33 24.45 8.55 -3.41
N ARG A 34 23.86 9.06 -4.50
CA ARG A 34 24.52 10.03 -5.38
C ARG A 34 24.84 11.35 -4.69
N LEU A 35 23.96 11.82 -3.80
CA LEU A 35 24.09 13.12 -3.12
C LEU A 35 24.80 12.99 -1.77
N SER A 36 24.40 12.00 -0.95
CA SER A 36 24.99 11.79 0.39
C SER A 36 26.35 11.08 0.37
N GLY A 37 26.63 10.34 -0.70
CA GLY A 37 27.79 9.45 -0.78
C GLY A 37 27.71 8.20 0.09
N LYS A 38 26.57 7.98 0.80
CA LYS A 38 26.38 6.88 1.76
C LYS A 38 25.35 5.88 1.22
N PRO A 39 25.65 4.56 1.24
CA PRO A 39 24.66 3.55 0.89
C PRO A 39 23.53 3.49 1.91
N PRO A 40 22.33 3.01 1.55
CA PRO A 40 21.29 2.71 2.52
C PRO A 40 21.77 1.65 3.53
N LEU A 41 21.27 1.75 4.76
CA LEU A 41 21.50 0.72 5.78
C LEU A 41 20.76 -0.58 5.43
N THR A 42 21.42 -1.68 5.73
CA THR A 42 20.80 -3.00 5.70
C THR A 42 19.87 -3.21 6.91
N GLY A 43 19.01 -4.23 6.86
CA GLY A 43 18.17 -4.60 8.01
C GLY A 43 18.99 -4.93 9.26
N ARG A 44 20.13 -5.57 9.09
CA ARG A 44 21.05 -5.90 10.19
C ARG A 44 21.64 -4.66 10.83
N GLU A 45 22.06 -3.69 10.03
CA GLU A 45 22.62 -2.42 10.55
C GLU A 45 21.57 -1.58 11.27
N MET A 46 20.34 -1.52 10.72
CA MET A 46 19.23 -0.81 11.38
C MET A 46 18.84 -1.49 12.69
N ALA A 47 18.72 -2.82 12.73
CA ALA A 47 18.41 -3.56 13.95
C ALA A 47 19.53 -3.41 15.00
N ALA A 48 20.79 -3.47 14.59
CA ALA A 48 21.91 -3.26 15.48
C ALA A 48 21.97 -1.84 16.09
N ALA A 49 21.46 -0.84 15.36
CA ALA A 49 21.34 0.54 15.85
C ALA A 49 20.14 0.75 16.79
N LEU A 50 19.21 -0.22 16.88
CA LEU A 50 17.97 -0.17 17.67
C LEU A 50 17.87 -1.41 18.57
N PRO A 51 18.67 -1.49 19.65
CA PRO A 51 18.73 -2.67 20.52
C PRO A 51 17.40 -3.00 21.19
N GLU A 52 16.46 -2.07 21.23
CA GLU A 52 15.08 -2.28 21.70
C GLU A 52 14.37 -3.40 20.94
N ILE A 53 14.71 -3.59 19.67
CA ILE A 53 14.12 -4.64 18.80
C ILE A 53 14.42 -6.03 19.36
N ASP A 54 15.63 -6.27 19.86
CA ASP A 54 16.03 -7.55 20.42
C ASP A 54 15.24 -7.94 21.68
N ALA A 55 14.71 -6.95 22.41
CA ALA A 55 13.85 -7.20 23.56
C ALA A 55 12.42 -7.64 23.15
N ILE A 56 12.01 -7.30 21.91
CA ILE A 56 10.65 -7.55 21.38
C ILE A 56 10.57 -8.89 20.67
N ALA A 57 11.51 -9.16 19.73
CA ALA A 57 11.42 -10.28 18.80
C ALA A 57 12.81 -10.82 18.43
N GLU A 58 12.83 -12.08 17.93
CA GLU A 58 13.94 -12.61 17.16
C GLU A 58 13.79 -12.17 15.70
N ILE A 59 14.74 -11.42 15.17
CA ILE A 59 14.66 -10.94 13.79
C ILE A 59 15.29 -11.94 12.82
N VAL A 60 14.48 -12.36 11.85
CA VAL A 60 14.93 -13.10 10.66
C VAL A 60 15.13 -12.09 9.55
N PHE A 61 16.34 -12.01 9.02
CA PHE A 61 16.65 -11.05 7.96
C PHE A 61 16.46 -11.67 6.58
N ASP A 62 15.86 -10.88 5.66
CA ASP A 62 15.86 -11.21 4.24
C ASP A 62 17.21 -10.83 3.65
N ASP A 63 18.02 -11.84 3.37
CA ASP A 63 19.36 -11.68 2.79
C ASP A 63 19.34 -11.55 1.25
N GLY A 64 18.15 -11.55 0.62
CA GLY A 64 17.96 -11.38 -0.83
C GLY A 64 18.19 -9.96 -1.34
N GLY A 65 18.51 -9.02 -0.46
CA GLY A 65 18.75 -7.61 -0.78
C GLY A 65 17.46 -6.79 -0.98
N PRO A 66 17.60 -5.50 -1.30
CA PRO A 66 16.46 -4.61 -1.48
C PRO A 66 15.58 -5.05 -2.66
N ARG A 67 14.26 -5.14 -2.42
CA ARG A 67 13.29 -5.52 -3.44
C ARG A 67 12.57 -4.28 -3.97
N PRO A 68 12.68 -3.97 -5.28
CA PRO A 68 11.94 -2.87 -5.87
C PRO A 68 10.43 -3.17 -5.93
N GLN A 69 9.60 -2.11 -6.02
CA GLN A 69 8.15 -2.19 -6.06
C GLN A 69 7.51 -1.09 -6.92
N ALA A 70 8.27 -0.56 -7.91
CA ALA A 70 7.83 0.56 -8.72
C ALA A 70 7.00 0.16 -9.95
N THR A 71 7.07 -1.10 -10.37
CA THR A 71 6.35 -1.62 -11.54
C THR A 71 5.38 -2.74 -11.14
N HIS A 72 4.41 -3.03 -12.00
CA HIS A 72 3.49 -4.16 -11.81
C HIS A 72 4.21 -5.50 -11.64
N ASP A 73 5.29 -5.74 -12.38
CA ASP A 73 6.07 -6.98 -12.23
C ASP A 73 6.85 -7.03 -10.90
N GLU A 74 7.42 -5.91 -10.49
CA GLU A 74 8.14 -5.82 -9.22
C GLU A 74 7.22 -6.01 -8.01
N ILE A 75 6.05 -5.33 -7.99
CA ILE A 75 5.10 -5.48 -6.86
C ILE A 75 4.49 -6.88 -6.82
N ARG A 76 4.24 -7.50 -7.99
CA ARG A 76 3.79 -8.89 -8.08
C ARG A 76 4.83 -9.84 -7.49
N LYS A 77 6.10 -9.72 -7.88
CA LYS A 77 7.21 -10.54 -7.34
C LYS A 77 7.41 -10.33 -5.85
N LEU A 78 7.31 -9.08 -5.39
CA LEU A 78 7.35 -8.77 -3.95
C LEU A 78 6.22 -9.49 -3.21
N SER A 79 5.00 -9.41 -3.72
CA SER A 79 3.85 -10.06 -3.10
C SER A 79 3.97 -11.59 -3.10
N GLN A 80 4.44 -12.21 -4.18
CA GLN A 80 4.72 -13.65 -4.24
C GLN A 80 5.75 -14.06 -3.19
N PHE A 81 6.81 -13.28 -3.03
CA PHE A 81 7.81 -13.50 -2.00
C PHE A 81 7.19 -13.41 -0.59
N LEU A 82 6.50 -12.32 -0.27
CA LEU A 82 5.92 -12.13 1.06
C LEU A 82 4.81 -13.13 1.38
N ASP A 83 4.01 -13.54 0.38
CA ASP A 83 3.01 -14.61 0.55
C ASP A 83 3.69 -15.96 0.87
N THR A 84 4.81 -16.26 0.21
CA THR A 84 5.60 -17.46 0.48
C THR A 84 6.19 -17.44 1.90
N GLU A 85 6.81 -16.33 2.29
CA GLU A 85 7.40 -16.16 3.62
C GLU A 85 6.33 -16.19 4.74
N ALA A 86 5.16 -15.63 4.49
CA ALA A 86 4.04 -15.64 5.43
C ALA A 86 3.49 -17.06 5.70
N ARG A 87 3.73 -18.03 4.82
CA ARG A 87 3.33 -19.43 5.01
C ARG A 87 4.32 -20.25 5.85
N ARG A 88 5.51 -19.74 6.13
CA ARG A 88 6.52 -20.45 6.92
C ARG A 88 6.08 -20.60 8.36
N ASP A 89 6.12 -21.81 8.91
CA ASP A 89 5.73 -22.10 10.30
C ASP A 89 6.68 -21.49 11.34
N ASP A 90 7.91 -21.17 10.93
CA ASP A 90 8.91 -20.57 11.80
C ASP A 90 8.93 -19.04 11.82
N ILE A 91 8.00 -18.38 11.12
CA ILE A 91 7.80 -16.92 11.10
C ILE A 91 6.46 -16.59 11.73
N ASP A 92 6.43 -15.68 12.71
CA ASP A 92 5.23 -15.27 13.42
C ASP A 92 4.63 -13.97 12.87
N GLY A 93 5.45 -13.12 12.23
CA GLY A 93 5.02 -11.88 11.59
C GLY A 93 6.06 -11.33 10.61
N ILE A 94 5.69 -10.33 9.85
CA ILE A 94 6.53 -9.74 8.80
C ILE A 94 6.54 -8.21 8.94
N VAL A 95 7.71 -7.61 8.81
CA VAL A 95 7.90 -6.16 8.61
C VAL A 95 8.50 -5.92 7.24
N TRP A 96 7.77 -5.20 6.39
CA TRP A 96 8.24 -4.71 5.11
C TRP A 96 8.56 -3.22 5.20
N VAL A 97 9.84 -2.88 5.02
CA VAL A 97 10.34 -1.50 5.03
C VAL A 97 10.42 -0.98 3.60
N GLN A 98 9.82 0.19 3.31
CA GLN A 98 9.93 0.81 2.00
C GLN A 98 9.88 2.34 2.03
N GLY A 99 10.08 2.95 0.86
CA GLY A 99 9.88 4.38 0.62
C GLY A 99 8.41 4.79 0.71
N THR A 100 8.19 6.03 1.10
CA THR A 100 6.86 6.56 1.40
C THR A 100 6.05 6.94 0.15
N ASN A 101 6.65 6.98 -1.05
CA ASN A 101 5.99 7.49 -2.26
C ASN A 101 4.81 6.63 -2.71
N THR A 102 4.99 5.31 -2.69
CA THR A 102 3.99 4.30 -3.11
C THR A 102 3.64 3.33 -1.98
N LEU A 103 3.91 3.70 -0.73
CA LEU A 103 3.67 2.83 0.42
C LEU A 103 2.20 2.42 0.53
N GLU A 104 1.27 3.35 0.33
CA GLU A 104 -0.16 3.08 0.38
C GLU A 104 -0.64 2.11 -0.70
N GLU A 105 -0.04 2.18 -1.89
CA GLU A 105 -0.33 1.28 -3.02
C GLU A 105 0.20 -0.13 -2.75
N THR A 106 1.46 -0.22 -2.32
CA THR A 106 2.08 -1.50 -1.95
C THR A 106 1.33 -2.16 -0.79
N ALA A 107 1.03 -1.42 0.28
CA ALA A 107 0.30 -1.95 1.42
C ALA A 107 -1.06 -2.50 1.00
N PHE A 108 -1.81 -1.77 0.17
CA PHE A 108 -3.11 -2.21 -0.32
C PHE A 108 -2.97 -3.43 -1.25
N PHE A 109 -2.01 -3.45 -2.17
CA PHE A 109 -1.78 -4.60 -3.03
C PHE A 109 -1.45 -5.86 -2.23
N LEU A 110 -0.58 -5.77 -1.24
CA LEU A 110 -0.27 -6.88 -0.34
C LEU A 110 -1.50 -7.33 0.47
N ASN A 111 -2.33 -6.39 0.91
CA ASN A 111 -3.59 -6.68 1.61
C ASN A 111 -4.58 -7.49 0.76
N LEU A 112 -4.52 -7.31 -0.56
CA LEU A 112 -5.36 -8.04 -1.52
C LEU A 112 -4.77 -9.40 -1.91
N THR A 113 -3.47 -9.62 -1.73
CA THR A 113 -2.77 -10.73 -2.41
C THR A 113 -1.97 -11.66 -1.49
N VAL A 114 -1.57 -11.22 -0.29
CA VAL A 114 -0.90 -12.08 0.70
C VAL A 114 -1.94 -12.84 1.51
N ARG A 115 -2.04 -14.16 1.31
CA ARG A 115 -3.11 -14.99 1.89
C ARG A 115 -2.69 -15.61 3.22
N SER A 116 -2.40 -14.77 4.21
CA SER A 116 -2.02 -15.17 5.57
C SER A 116 -2.74 -14.37 6.63
N ALA A 117 -3.00 -15.01 7.78
CA ALA A 117 -3.51 -14.32 8.97
C ALA A 117 -2.40 -13.71 9.83
N LYS A 118 -1.13 -14.01 9.56
CA LYS A 118 -0.01 -13.46 10.32
C LYS A 118 0.09 -11.95 10.11
N PRO A 119 0.48 -11.19 11.15
CA PRO A 119 0.69 -9.76 11.01
C PRO A 119 1.72 -9.45 9.93
N LEU A 120 1.34 -8.64 8.94
CA LEU A 120 2.23 -8.06 7.95
C LEU A 120 2.15 -6.53 8.08
N VAL A 121 3.26 -5.92 8.45
CA VAL A 121 3.36 -4.48 8.68
C VAL A 121 4.23 -3.84 7.62
N VAL A 122 3.67 -2.86 6.92
CA VAL A 122 4.40 -2.01 5.97
C VAL A 122 4.78 -0.72 6.68
N VAL A 123 6.07 -0.37 6.66
CA VAL A 123 6.59 0.79 7.37
C VAL A 123 7.51 1.63 6.49
N GLY A 124 7.47 2.94 6.70
CA GLY A 124 8.34 3.92 6.08
C GLY A 124 8.66 5.07 7.02
N ALA A 125 9.46 6.01 6.57
CA ALA A 125 9.78 7.23 7.30
C ALA A 125 9.88 8.43 6.36
N GLN A 126 9.52 9.61 6.87
CA GLN A 126 9.67 10.86 6.14
C GLN A 126 11.09 11.43 6.22
N ARG A 127 11.83 11.05 7.25
CA ARG A 127 13.21 11.48 7.47
C ARG A 127 14.16 10.28 7.37
N PRO A 128 15.36 10.46 6.77
CA PRO A 128 16.34 9.39 6.68
C PRO A 128 16.80 8.94 8.07
N PHE A 129 17.31 7.73 8.17
CA PHE A 129 17.70 7.08 9.43
C PHE A 129 18.64 7.94 10.27
N THR A 130 19.57 8.67 9.65
CA THR A 130 20.58 9.50 10.31
C THR A 130 20.12 10.92 10.62
N ALA A 131 18.91 11.32 10.24
CA ALA A 131 18.44 12.69 10.39
C ALA A 131 18.17 13.07 11.86
N LEU A 132 18.26 14.37 12.14
CA LEU A 132 17.86 14.92 13.43
C LEU A 132 16.36 14.70 13.66
N SER A 133 16.00 14.15 14.82
CA SER A 133 14.61 13.79 15.16
C SER A 133 13.92 12.95 14.08
N THR A 134 14.63 11.97 13.54
CA THR A 134 14.06 11.04 12.56
C THR A 134 12.88 10.27 13.15
N ASP A 135 11.86 10.08 12.32
CA ASP A 135 10.73 9.19 12.61
C ASP A 135 11.06 7.71 12.31
N ALA A 136 12.17 7.45 11.61
CA ALA A 136 12.56 6.10 11.18
C ALA A 136 12.73 5.12 12.35
N HIS A 137 13.39 5.55 13.42
CA HIS A 137 13.73 4.68 14.55
C HIS A 137 12.47 4.16 15.24
N LEU A 138 11.61 5.06 15.70
CA LEU A 138 10.40 4.67 16.42
C LEU A 138 9.40 3.97 15.50
N ASN A 139 9.29 4.38 14.22
CA ASN A 139 8.44 3.70 13.25
C ASN A 139 8.87 2.23 13.06
N LEU A 140 10.18 1.96 12.94
CA LEU A 140 10.69 0.59 12.79
C LEU A 140 10.48 -0.25 14.06
N VAL A 141 10.79 0.30 15.24
CA VAL A 141 10.53 -0.38 16.53
C VAL A 141 9.05 -0.69 16.68
N ASN A 142 8.16 0.26 16.42
CA ASN A 142 6.71 0.07 16.52
C ASN A 142 6.19 -0.92 15.46
N ALA A 143 6.76 -0.94 14.24
CA ALA A 143 6.40 -1.94 13.25
C ALA A 143 6.72 -3.36 13.75
N VAL A 144 7.88 -3.56 14.38
CA VAL A 144 8.25 -4.86 14.98
C VAL A 144 7.32 -5.19 16.17
N ARG A 145 6.99 -4.21 17.03
CA ARG A 145 6.03 -4.41 18.14
C ARG A 145 4.67 -4.86 17.63
N VAL A 146 4.16 -4.23 16.58
CA VAL A 146 2.86 -4.59 15.97
C VAL A 146 2.93 -5.94 15.28
N ALA A 147 4.00 -6.22 14.52
CA ALA A 147 4.19 -7.52 13.89
C ALA A 147 4.31 -8.68 14.90
N ALA A 148 4.80 -8.38 16.10
CA ALA A 148 4.92 -9.33 17.21
C ALA A 148 3.65 -9.42 18.09
N CYS A 149 2.64 -8.56 17.86
CA CYS A 149 1.44 -8.49 18.66
C CYS A 149 0.39 -9.53 18.20
N PRO A 150 -0.06 -10.44 19.05
CA PRO A 150 -1.10 -11.42 18.68
C PRO A 150 -2.41 -10.77 18.22
N ASP A 151 -2.78 -9.61 18.75
CA ASP A 151 -4.01 -8.90 18.40
C ASP A 151 -3.97 -8.33 16.97
N ALA A 152 -2.78 -8.23 16.36
CA ALA A 152 -2.61 -7.82 14.96
C ALA A 152 -2.87 -8.95 13.96
N ALA A 153 -2.97 -10.20 14.45
CA ALA A 153 -3.26 -11.34 13.58
C ALA A 153 -4.69 -11.25 13.01
N GLY A 154 -4.84 -11.50 11.72
CA GLY A 154 -6.12 -11.43 11.03
C GLY A 154 -6.64 -10.01 10.75
N MET A 155 -5.84 -8.97 11.04
CA MET A 155 -6.21 -7.57 10.77
C MET A 155 -5.88 -7.11 9.34
N GLY A 156 -5.49 -8.02 8.45
CA GLY A 156 -4.99 -7.66 7.12
C GLY A 156 -3.57 -7.12 7.17
N VAL A 157 -3.17 -6.45 6.11
CA VAL A 157 -1.90 -5.72 6.09
C VAL A 157 -2.08 -4.37 6.79
N LEU A 158 -1.14 -4.07 7.68
CA LEU A 158 -1.16 -2.86 8.50
C LEU A 158 -0.04 -1.91 8.06
N THR A 159 -0.26 -0.63 8.22
CA THR A 159 0.82 0.37 8.17
C THR A 159 1.03 0.94 9.56
N VAL A 160 2.29 1.13 9.93
CA VAL A 160 2.65 1.69 11.23
C VAL A 160 3.60 2.86 11.03
N THR A 161 3.14 4.05 11.32
CA THR A 161 3.93 5.30 11.25
C THR A 161 3.40 6.26 12.31
N ASN A 162 4.27 7.07 12.88
CA ASN A 162 3.88 8.07 13.89
C ASN A 162 3.06 7.46 15.07
N SER A 163 3.38 6.21 15.46
CA SER A 163 2.69 5.41 16.48
C SER A 163 1.22 5.06 16.16
N GLU A 164 0.72 5.38 14.98
CA GLU A 164 -0.62 5.02 14.52
C GLU A 164 -0.59 3.71 13.73
N ILE A 165 -1.60 2.85 13.95
CA ILE A 165 -1.81 1.59 13.23
C ILE A 165 -3.00 1.80 12.29
N ILE A 166 -2.75 1.74 10.99
CA ILE A 166 -3.76 2.05 9.96
C ILE A 166 -3.92 0.84 9.02
N ALA A 167 -5.14 0.53 8.65
CA ALA A 167 -5.41 -0.50 7.66
C ALA A 167 -4.82 -0.12 6.28
N ALA A 168 -4.23 -1.08 5.59
CA ALA A 168 -3.65 -0.86 4.26
C ALA A 168 -4.66 -0.29 3.24
N ARG A 169 -5.94 -0.66 3.36
CA ARG A 169 -7.00 -0.14 2.51
C ARG A 169 -7.20 1.37 2.69
N ASP A 170 -7.05 1.85 3.93
CA ASP A 170 -7.51 3.20 4.31
C ASP A 170 -6.36 4.21 4.39
N VAL A 171 -5.12 3.73 4.61
CA VAL A 171 -3.95 4.61 4.71
C VAL A 171 -3.71 5.40 3.42
N THR A 172 -3.39 6.68 3.57
CA THR A 172 -2.98 7.52 2.43
C THR A 172 -1.91 8.53 2.85
N LYS A 173 -0.99 8.86 1.93
CA LYS A 173 0.02 9.90 2.13
C LYS A 173 -0.60 11.27 1.89
N THR A 174 -0.74 12.08 2.95
CA THR A 174 -1.44 13.38 2.89
C THR A 174 -0.50 14.58 2.86
N SER A 175 0.79 14.39 3.12
CA SER A 175 1.78 15.46 3.14
C SER A 175 3.09 15.02 2.47
N THR A 176 3.80 15.98 1.89
CA THR A 176 5.10 15.75 1.25
C THR A 176 6.24 15.58 2.26
N TYR A 177 6.21 16.29 3.40
CA TYR A 177 7.33 16.34 4.35
C TYR A 177 6.97 16.10 5.81
N GLN A 178 5.70 16.27 6.21
CA GLN A 178 5.31 16.14 7.61
C GLN A 178 5.44 14.67 8.07
N VAL A 179 5.93 14.44 9.29
CA VAL A 179 6.06 13.08 9.84
C VAL A 179 4.70 12.41 10.03
N GLN A 180 3.66 13.17 10.34
CA GLN A 180 2.27 12.71 10.41
C GLN A 180 1.62 12.69 9.01
N THR A 181 2.28 12.08 8.03
CA THR A 181 1.84 12.11 6.64
C THR A 181 0.84 11.02 6.30
N PHE A 182 0.95 9.86 6.92
CA PHE A 182 0.06 8.75 6.65
C PHE A 182 -1.16 8.82 7.57
N GLN A 183 -2.34 8.84 6.98
CA GLN A 183 -3.61 8.99 7.69
C GLN A 183 -4.64 8.01 7.16
N GLY A 184 -5.53 7.54 8.05
CA GLY A 184 -6.64 6.65 7.72
C GLY A 184 -7.85 7.35 7.10
N ARG A 185 -7.74 8.66 6.79
CA ARG A 185 -8.79 9.48 6.16
C ARG A 185 -10.15 9.34 6.89
N ASP A 186 -11.23 9.06 6.14
CA ASP A 186 -12.61 8.93 6.64
C ASP A 186 -12.76 7.92 7.78
N LEU A 187 -11.92 6.86 7.80
CA LEU A 187 -12.10 5.69 8.67
C LEU A 187 -11.19 5.72 9.91
N GLY A 188 -10.16 6.58 9.89
CA GLY A 188 -9.25 6.76 11.03
C GLY A 188 -8.24 5.63 11.21
N VAL A 189 -7.73 5.49 12.43
CA VAL A 189 -6.74 4.50 12.81
C VAL A 189 -7.41 3.27 13.43
N LEU A 190 -6.80 2.10 13.27
CA LEU A 190 -7.27 0.88 13.94
C LEU A 190 -6.85 0.85 15.40
N GLY A 191 -5.73 1.48 15.73
CA GLY A 191 -5.14 1.46 17.06
C GLY A 191 -3.82 2.22 17.13
N TYR A 192 -3.08 2.00 18.20
CA TYR A 192 -1.85 2.71 18.50
C TYR A 192 -0.76 1.78 19.03
N ALA A 193 0.49 2.10 18.70
CA ALA A 193 1.66 1.51 19.35
C ALA A 193 2.10 2.45 20.49
N ASP A 194 1.37 2.40 21.61
CA ASP A 194 1.60 3.25 22.78
C ASP A 194 2.86 2.83 23.57
N PRO A 195 3.42 3.69 24.45
CA PRO A 195 4.63 3.37 25.19
C PRO A 195 4.56 2.09 26.01
N ASP A 196 3.39 1.76 26.56
CA ASP A 196 3.19 0.57 27.39
C ASP A 196 2.88 -0.68 26.57
N ARG A 197 2.06 -0.57 25.52
CA ARG A 197 1.62 -1.70 24.71
C ARG A 197 1.09 -1.28 23.32
N VAL A 198 0.92 -2.28 22.44
CA VAL A 198 0.13 -2.16 21.23
C VAL A 198 -1.35 -2.34 21.58
N VAL A 199 -2.21 -1.44 21.09
CA VAL A 199 -3.67 -1.51 21.31
C VAL A 199 -4.38 -1.40 19.97
N ILE A 200 -5.25 -2.36 19.66
CA ILE A 200 -6.11 -2.34 18.47
C ILE A 200 -7.57 -2.25 18.94
N TYR A 201 -8.28 -1.23 18.50
CA TYR A 201 -9.64 -0.92 18.92
C TYR A 201 -10.70 -1.45 17.96
N HIS A 202 -10.38 -1.55 16.66
CA HIS A 202 -11.31 -2.06 15.65
C HIS A 202 -10.58 -2.89 14.59
N ALA A 203 -11.35 -3.71 13.87
CA ALA A 203 -10.85 -4.53 12.77
C ALA A 203 -11.36 -4.02 11.43
N PRO A 204 -10.57 -4.15 10.34
CA PRO A 204 -11.06 -3.91 8.99
C PRO A 204 -12.22 -4.86 8.65
N ARG A 205 -13.25 -4.34 8.00
CA ARG A 205 -14.44 -5.12 7.65
C ARG A 205 -14.44 -5.63 6.21
N ARG A 206 -13.75 -4.92 5.31
CA ARG A 206 -13.66 -5.31 3.90
C ARG A 206 -12.82 -6.57 3.74
N ARG A 207 -13.04 -7.35 2.69
CA ARG A 207 -12.26 -8.57 2.40
C ARG A 207 -10.79 -8.24 2.25
N HIS A 208 -9.94 -9.10 2.82
CA HIS A 208 -8.49 -8.96 2.75
C HIS A 208 -7.80 -10.30 3.02
N THR A 209 -6.54 -10.39 2.76
CA THR A 209 -5.62 -11.48 3.09
C THR A 209 -6.26 -12.89 2.96
N THR A 210 -6.56 -13.59 4.05
CA THR A 210 -7.13 -14.96 4.01
C THR A 210 -8.49 -15.05 3.34
N GLN A 211 -9.23 -13.95 3.25
CA GLN A 211 -10.53 -13.88 2.59
C GLN A 211 -10.43 -13.47 1.12
N SER A 212 -9.23 -13.11 0.66
CA SER A 212 -9.01 -12.67 -0.72
C SER A 212 -9.20 -13.80 -1.71
N GLU A 213 -9.83 -13.48 -2.86
CA GLU A 213 -9.94 -14.38 -4.00
C GLU A 213 -8.71 -14.32 -4.93
N PHE A 214 -7.82 -13.33 -4.77
CA PHE A 214 -6.64 -13.16 -5.61
C PHE A 214 -5.51 -14.07 -5.15
N ASP A 215 -5.18 -15.08 -5.95
CA ASP A 215 -4.02 -15.95 -5.70
C ASP A 215 -2.81 -15.43 -6.46
N ILE A 216 -1.93 -14.71 -5.75
CA ILE A 216 -0.76 -14.09 -6.36
C ILE A 216 0.22 -15.11 -6.94
N GLN A 217 0.24 -16.35 -6.43
CA GLN A 217 1.11 -17.40 -6.93
C GLN A 217 0.68 -17.88 -8.33
N ALA A 218 -0.62 -17.73 -8.67
CA ALA A 218 -1.18 -18.08 -9.96
C ALA A 218 -1.17 -16.92 -10.97
N ILE A 219 -0.89 -15.69 -10.52
CA ILE A 219 -0.88 -14.50 -11.40
C ILE A 219 0.49 -14.36 -12.06
N GLU A 220 0.56 -14.58 -13.38
CA GLU A 220 1.79 -14.44 -14.16
C GLU A 220 2.13 -12.99 -14.51
N ALA A 221 1.11 -12.18 -14.81
CA ALA A 221 1.25 -10.76 -15.15
C ALA A 221 0.01 -9.97 -14.73
N LEU A 222 0.20 -8.70 -14.39
CA LEU A 222 -0.89 -7.76 -14.14
C LEU A 222 -1.18 -6.99 -15.44
N PRO A 223 -2.44 -6.86 -15.85
CA PRO A 223 -2.81 -6.03 -16.98
C PRO A 223 -2.53 -4.56 -16.69
N MET A 224 -2.18 -3.80 -17.72
CA MET A 224 -1.94 -2.36 -17.61
C MET A 224 -3.25 -1.63 -17.32
N VAL A 225 -3.26 -0.86 -16.24
CA VAL A 225 -4.36 0.04 -15.85
C VAL A 225 -3.79 1.43 -15.68
N GLU A 226 -4.37 2.41 -16.38
CA GLU A 226 -3.92 3.79 -16.32
C GLU A 226 -4.90 4.68 -15.56
N VAL A 227 -4.34 5.66 -14.82
CA VAL A 227 -5.12 6.65 -14.08
C VAL A 227 -5.16 7.95 -14.88
N ILE A 228 -6.36 8.39 -15.26
CA ILE A 228 -6.57 9.63 -16.00
C ILE A 228 -7.17 10.69 -15.09
N TYR A 229 -6.52 11.86 -15.05
CA TYR A 229 -6.91 13.00 -14.20
C TYR A 229 -7.67 14.07 -15.00
N PRO A 230 -9.01 14.14 -14.94
CA PRO A 230 -9.76 15.25 -15.52
C PRO A 230 -9.54 16.54 -14.70
N HIS A 231 -9.34 17.64 -15.43
CA HIS A 231 -9.25 18.98 -14.88
C HIS A 231 -9.77 19.98 -15.91
N THR A 232 -9.91 21.28 -15.53
CA THR A 232 -10.27 22.32 -16.49
C THR A 232 -9.21 22.39 -17.59
N GLY A 233 -9.61 22.18 -18.85
CA GLY A 233 -8.70 22.12 -19.98
C GLY A 233 -8.00 20.77 -20.19
N ALA A 234 -8.38 19.69 -19.49
CA ALA A 234 -7.85 18.35 -19.77
C ALA A 234 -8.17 17.91 -21.21
N ASN A 235 -7.24 17.21 -21.83
CA ASN A 235 -7.41 16.68 -23.17
C ASN A 235 -8.04 15.28 -23.15
N PRO A 236 -9.28 15.09 -23.65
CA PRO A 236 -9.94 13.78 -23.66
C PRO A 236 -9.19 12.69 -24.44
N LYS A 237 -8.37 13.08 -25.41
CA LYS A 237 -7.57 12.14 -26.21
C LYS A 237 -6.53 11.36 -25.37
N LEU A 238 -6.19 11.81 -24.15
CA LEU A 238 -5.27 11.06 -23.28
C LEU A 238 -5.88 9.71 -22.84
N ALA A 239 -7.20 9.65 -22.62
CA ALA A 239 -7.86 8.39 -22.31
C ALA A 239 -7.81 7.42 -23.50
N GLN A 240 -8.07 7.90 -24.71
CA GLN A 240 -7.92 7.09 -25.93
C GLN A 240 -6.47 6.65 -26.13
N ALA A 241 -5.50 7.55 -25.98
CA ALA A 241 -4.08 7.21 -26.13
C ALA A 241 -3.61 6.13 -25.14
N ALA A 242 -4.10 6.13 -23.90
CA ALA A 242 -3.80 5.07 -22.96
C ALA A 242 -4.30 3.70 -23.46
N VAL A 243 -5.51 3.65 -24.01
CA VAL A 243 -6.07 2.43 -24.62
C VAL A 243 -5.27 2.00 -25.85
N ASP A 244 -4.91 2.93 -26.71
CA ASP A 244 -4.10 2.67 -27.90
C ASP A 244 -2.70 2.12 -27.54
N LEU A 245 -2.18 2.48 -26.39
CA LEU A 245 -0.93 1.95 -25.82
C LEU A 245 -1.10 0.60 -25.11
N GLY A 246 -2.32 0.05 -25.04
CA GLY A 246 -2.60 -1.28 -24.52
C GLY A 246 -3.16 -1.31 -23.11
N ALA A 247 -3.64 -0.19 -22.54
CA ALA A 247 -4.32 -0.22 -21.25
C ALA A 247 -5.56 -1.11 -21.31
N ALA A 248 -5.60 -2.12 -20.45
CA ALA A 248 -6.72 -3.06 -20.33
C ALA A 248 -7.92 -2.45 -19.58
N GLY A 249 -7.68 -1.41 -18.81
CA GLY A 249 -8.67 -0.64 -18.09
C GLY A 249 -8.16 0.76 -17.73
N LEU A 250 -9.09 1.66 -17.45
CA LEU A 250 -8.79 3.03 -17.01
C LEU A 250 -9.47 3.29 -15.66
N VAL A 251 -8.77 4.03 -14.80
CA VAL A 251 -9.36 4.66 -13.62
C VAL A 251 -9.45 6.16 -13.88
N ILE A 252 -10.65 6.70 -13.85
CA ILE A 252 -10.84 8.15 -13.94
C ILE A 252 -10.82 8.74 -12.54
N ALA A 253 -9.81 9.57 -12.25
CA ALA A 253 -9.69 10.32 -10.99
C ALA A 253 -10.68 11.52 -11.00
N GLY A 254 -11.96 11.22 -10.93
CA GLY A 254 -13.07 12.14 -11.21
C GLY A 254 -13.07 13.40 -10.35
N ILE A 255 -13.71 14.42 -10.85
CA ILE A 255 -13.95 15.69 -10.14
C ILE A 255 -15.16 15.56 -9.22
N GLY A 256 -15.13 16.26 -8.07
CA GLY A 256 -16.22 16.18 -7.09
C GLY A 256 -16.53 14.72 -6.72
N ALA A 257 -17.77 14.30 -6.82
CA ALA A 257 -18.25 12.96 -6.50
C ALA A 257 -18.01 11.91 -7.62
N GLY A 258 -16.89 12.02 -8.32
CA GLY A 258 -16.49 11.03 -9.35
C GLY A 258 -17.00 11.37 -10.77
N ALA A 259 -17.36 12.63 -11.05
CA ALA A 259 -17.73 13.05 -12.39
C ALA A 259 -16.51 13.01 -13.34
N MET A 260 -16.72 12.57 -14.58
CA MET A 260 -15.64 12.47 -15.58
C MET A 260 -15.39 13.78 -16.33
N GLY A 261 -16.31 14.75 -16.22
CA GLY A 261 -16.17 16.08 -16.83
C GLY A 261 -15.96 16.01 -18.34
N VAL A 262 -14.89 16.65 -18.84
CA VAL A 262 -14.56 16.67 -20.28
C VAL A 262 -14.26 15.29 -20.87
N LEU A 263 -14.02 14.28 -20.04
CA LEU A 263 -13.77 12.90 -20.47
C LEU A 263 -15.04 12.09 -20.71
N THR A 264 -16.23 12.58 -20.33
CA THR A 264 -17.48 11.81 -20.31
C THR A 264 -17.77 11.15 -21.67
N GLU A 265 -17.78 11.92 -22.76
CA GLU A 265 -18.11 11.38 -24.09
C GLU A 265 -17.04 10.40 -24.61
N THR A 266 -15.76 10.69 -24.34
CA THR A 266 -14.67 9.75 -24.69
C THR A 266 -14.79 8.46 -23.88
N ALA A 267 -15.10 8.54 -22.59
CA ALA A 267 -15.29 7.37 -21.74
C ALA A 267 -16.48 6.51 -22.21
N LYS A 268 -17.60 7.11 -22.56
CA LYS A 268 -18.75 6.38 -23.16
C LYS A 268 -18.35 5.65 -24.43
N ALA A 269 -17.63 6.31 -25.33
CA ALA A 269 -17.16 5.68 -26.56
C ALA A 269 -16.21 4.51 -26.29
N LEU A 270 -15.31 4.64 -25.33
CA LEU A 270 -14.39 3.58 -24.91
C LEU A 270 -15.11 2.41 -24.26
N VAL A 271 -16.10 2.66 -23.39
CA VAL A 271 -16.97 1.61 -22.81
C VAL A 271 -17.71 0.86 -23.90
N ALA A 272 -18.28 1.55 -24.90
CA ALA A 272 -18.95 0.92 -26.03
C ALA A 272 -18.01 0.03 -26.88
N GLN A 273 -16.69 0.30 -26.85
CA GLN A 273 -15.65 -0.52 -27.47
C GLN A 273 -15.14 -1.66 -26.57
N GLY A 274 -15.69 -1.81 -25.35
CA GLY A 274 -15.31 -2.86 -24.41
C GLY A 274 -14.16 -2.51 -23.48
N THR A 275 -13.74 -1.22 -23.39
CA THR A 275 -12.78 -0.76 -22.40
C THR A 275 -13.42 -0.71 -21.03
N ILE A 276 -12.76 -1.28 -20.04
CA ILE A 276 -13.21 -1.21 -18.64
C ILE A 276 -12.81 0.15 -18.04
N ILE A 277 -13.79 0.88 -17.51
CA ILE A 277 -13.58 2.17 -16.87
C ILE A 277 -14.12 2.15 -15.46
N ALA A 278 -13.24 2.42 -14.48
CA ALA A 278 -13.59 2.62 -13.09
C ALA A 278 -13.55 4.13 -12.76
N ARG A 279 -14.60 4.61 -12.09
CA ARG A 279 -14.71 6.01 -11.65
C ARG A 279 -14.34 6.11 -10.18
N SER A 280 -13.21 6.76 -9.90
CA SER A 280 -12.76 7.17 -8.58
C SER A 280 -12.93 8.68 -8.42
N ALA A 281 -12.42 9.25 -7.34
CA ALA A 281 -12.38 10.69 -7.14
C ALA A 281 -10.97 11.17 -6.78
N ARG A 282 -10.59 12.33 -7.30
CA ARG A 282 -9.36 13.02 -6.87
C ARG A 282 -9.56 13.78 -5.54
N VAL A 283 -10.80 13.83 -5.08
CA VAL A 283 -11.15 14.36 -3.75
C VAL A 283 -10.64 13.41 -2.69
N GLY A 284 -10.06 13.95 -1.64
CA GLY A 284 -9.38 13.19 -0.61
C GLY A 284 -10.28 12.22 0.17
N GLU A 285 -11.57 12.47 0.29
CA GLU A 285 -12.52 11.75 1.15
C GLU A 285 -13.86 11.59 0.45
N GLY A 286 -14.69 10.67 0.94
CA GLY A 286 -16.03 10.42 0.43
C GLY A 286 -16.09 9.30 -0.60
N ARG A 287 -17.31 9.01 -1.07
CA ARG A 287 -17.61 7.85 -1.92
C ARG A 287 -18.00 8.25 -3.33
N VAL A 288 -17.58 7.47 -4.30
CA VAL A 288 -18.12 7.47 -5.66
C VAL A 288 -19.22 6.41 -5.76
N LEU A 289 -20.42 6.81 -6.19
CA LEU A 289 -21.58 5.95 -6.19
C LEU A 289 -21.82 5.31 -7.57
N ALA A 290 -22.36 4.09 -7.58
CA ALA A 290 -22.78 3.36 -8.79
C ALA A 290 -24.16 3.83 -9.32
N TYR A 291 -24.64 5.00 -8.91
CA TYR A 291 -25.91 5.57 -9.36
C TYR A 291 -25.90 7.12 -9.24
N GLY A 292 -26.95 7.76 -9.68
CA GLY A 292 -27.11 9.21 -9.59
C GLY A 292 -26.47 9.98 -10.75
N ASN A 293 -26.42 11.30 -10.64
CA ASN A 293 -26.07 12.23 -11.72
C ASN A 293 -24.64 12.05 -12.30
N ASN A 294 -23.73 11.48 -11.52
CA ASN A 294 -22.35 11.24 -11.95
C ASN A 294 -22.12 9.79 -12.40
N HIS A 295 -23.17 8.96 -12.39
CA HIS A 295 -23.06 7.58 -12.87
C HIS A 295 -23.18 7.56 -14.39
N GLU A 296 -22.28 6.83 -15.02
CA GLU A 296 -22.33 6.50 -16.45
C GLU A 296 -22.46 5.00 -16.59
N GLU A 297 -23.42 4.58 -17.41
CA GLU A 297 -23.70 3.17 -17.65
C GLU A 297 -22.47 2.43 -18.17
N GLY A 298 -22.25 1.20 -17.70
CA GLY A 298 -21.08 0.41 -18.06
C GLY A 298 -19.79 0.77 -17.34
N THR A 299 -19.79 1.82 -16.50
CA THR A 299 -18.66 2.15 -15.64
C THR A 299 -18.78 1.55 -14.25
N ILE A 300 -17.64 1.33 -13.59
CA ILE A 300 -17.52 0.79 -12.23
C ILE A 300 -17.32 1.96 -11.27
N ALA A 301 -17.99 1.93 -10.12
CA ALA A 301 -17.77 2.88 -9.03
C ALA A 301 -16.79 2.31 -8.01
N THR A 302 -15.80 3.09 -7.60
CA THR A 302 -14.70 2.60 -6.74
C THR A 302 -14.94 2.80 -5.24
N ASP A 303 -16.16 3.12 -4.83
CA ASP A 303 -16.48 3.47 -3.44
C ASP A 303 -15.55 4.61 -2.95
N ASN A 304 -14.91 4.48 -1.81
CA ASN A 304 -13.97 5.47 -1.27
C ASN A 304 -12.49 5.18 -1.59
N LEU A 305 -12.19 4.27 -2.51
CA LEU A 305 -10.80 4.05 -2.93
C LEU A 305 -10.29 5.24 -3.73
N ASN A 306 -9.10 5.72 -3.39
CA ASN A 306 -8.41 6.72 -4.20
C ASN A 306 -7.97 6.12 -5.55
N PRO A 307 -7.67 6.94 -6.56
CA PRO A 307 -7.42 6.47 -7.92
C PRO A 307 -6.30 5.43 -8.04
N GLN A 308 -5.19 5.61 -7.33
CA GLN A 308 -4.05 4.69 -7.39
C GLN A 308 -4.36 3.32 -6.77
N LYS A 309 -5.09 3.26 -5.67
CA LYS A 309 -5.56 1.99 -5.10
C LYS A 309 -6.64 1.33 -5.96
N ALA A 310 -7.54 2.13 -6.51
CA ALA A 310 -8.53 1.64 -7.46
C ALA A 310 -7.87 1.01 -8.69
N ALA A 311 -6.74 1.56 -9.16
CA ALA A 311 -5.97 0.97 -10.26
C ALA A 311 -5.37 -0.39 -9.88
N MET A 312 -4.85 -0.55 -8.66
CA MET A 312 -4.35 -1.84 -8.17
C MET A 312 -5.46 -2.90 -8.10
N LEU A 313 -6.62 -2.53 -7.55
CA LEU A 313 -7.76 -3.46 -7.46
C LEU A 313 -8.32 -3.80 -8.84
N LEU A 314 -8.40 -2.83 -9.75
CA LEU A 314 -8.84 -3.07 -11.13
C LEU A 314 -7.87 -3.99 -11.87
N ALA A 315 -6.56 -3.78 -11.73
CA ALA A 315 -5.56 -4.64 -12.35
C ALA A 315 -5.68 -6.09 -11.87
N LEU A 316 -5.90 -6.31 -10.57
CA LEU A 316 -6.16 -7.64 -10.02
C LEU A 316 -7.51 -8.21 -10.50
N GLY A 317 -8.58 -7.45 -10.48
CA GLY A 317 -9.89 -7.87 -10.99
C GLY A 317 -9.85 -8.31 -12.45
N LEU A 318 -9.11 -7.57 -13.28
CA LEU A 318 -8.94 -7.89 -14.71
C LEU A 318 -8.11 -9.16 -14.97
N THR A 319 -7.42 -9.71 -13.99
CA THR A 319 -6.82 -11.06 -14.12
C THR A 319 -7.87 -12.17 -14.06
N GLN A 320 -9.06 -11.88 -13.53
CA GLN A 320 -10.11 -12.86 -13.32
C GLN A 320 -11.30 -12.67 -14.26
N THR A 321 -11.71 -11.44 -14.51
CA THR A 321 -12.91 -11.14 -15.28
C THR A 321 -12.84 -9.79 -15.99
N ARG A 322 -13.63 -9.67 -17.09
CA ARG A 322 -13.92 -8.39 -17.73
C ARG A 322 -15.41 -8.01 -17.63
N ALA A 323 -16.22 -8.79 -16.90
CA ALA A 323 -17.63 -8.51 -16.72
C ALA A 323 -17.82 -7.33 -15.74
N PRO A 324 -18.44 -6.19 -16.16
CA PRO A 324 -18.58 -5.01 -15.31
C PRO A 324 -19.30 -5.29 -13.99
N VAL A 325 -20.33 -6.15 -14.00
CA VAL A 325 -21.09 -6.51 -12.80
C VAL A 325 -20.20 -7.22 -11.77
N GLU A 326 -19.34 -8.12 -12.23
CA GLU A 326 -18.44 -8.86 -11.35
C GLU A 326 -17.29 -7.96 -10.84
N LEU A 327 -16.78 -7.08 -11.69
CA LEU A 327 -15.82 -6.07 -11.26
C LEU A 327 -16.43 -5.10 -10.24
N GLN A 328 -17.72 -4.71 -10.40
CA GLN A 328 -18.40 -3.89 -9.38
C GLN A 328 -18.53 -4.65 -8.06
N ARG A 329 -18.88 -5.96 -8.06
CA ARG A 329 -18.88 -6.79 -6.85
C ARG A 329 -17.50 -6.75 -6.16
N ILE A 330 -16.41 -6.91 -6.93
CA ILE A 330 -15.05 -6.82 -6.38
C ILE A 330 -14.83 -5.46 -5.68
N PHE A 331 -15.20 -4.35 -6.29
CA PHE A 331 -15.06 -3.02 -5.66
C PHE A 331 -15.97 -2.83 -4.44
N ASP A 332 -17.12 -3.49 -4.39
CA ASP A 332 -18.06 -3.44 -3.26
C ASP A 332 -17.58 -4.28 -2.06
N GLU A 333 -16.78 -5.31 -2.29
CA GLU A 333 -16.33 -6.23 -1.25
C GLU A 333 -14.95 -5.90 -0.68
N TYR A 334 -14.06 -5.34 -1.48
CA TYR A 334 -12.69 -4.96 -1.13
C TYR A 334 -12.58 -3.42 -0.96
#